data_5143855bebe5d3dcf23dec1a5863da7e
#
_entry.id   5143855bebe5d3dcf23dec1a5863da7e
#
_cell.length_a   1.000
_cell.length_b   1.000
_cell.length_c   1.000
_cell.angle_alpha   90.00
_cell.angle_beta   90.00
_cell.angle_gamma   90.00
#
_symmetry.space_group_name_H-M   'P 1'
#
loop_
_entity.id
_entity.type
_entity.pdbx_description
1 polymer ?
#
loop_
_entity_poly.entity_id
_entity_poly.type
_entity_poly.pdbx_seq_one_letter_code
_entity_poly.pdbx_strand_id
1 'polypeptide(L)'
;MSEYPHILLRAEEKPLEHRSFSPAVIKTLVDAGYPISVERSSTDPKFKRIFEDSEYEAAGARLVDTGVWPNAEPGTIILGLKEIPEEDFPLKNDHITFAHCFKNQGGWEKVLGRWSRGGSTLYDLEFLHDAEGRRVSAFGFHAGFAGAALGIKTLAHQLQDSSSKLPSVETFTDGRGYYLNEDELVNQIREDLAKAEKALGRKPTALVLGALGRCGKGAVDLFLKAGMPDENITRWDLNETKDRDGPYEEIAKADVFLNAIYLSKPIPPFINQELLAKKGRNLAVVIDVSCDTTNPHNPIPIYSINTTFEDPTVPVEIKDDQNNLPLSVISIDHLPSMLPREASEAFSEGLKESLLTLKDRKTSRVWADAEKLFHEKVATLPEELRTKSV
;
A
#
# COMPACT_ATOMS: atom_id res chain seq x y z
N MET A 1 5.98 31.14 23.40
CA MET A 1 5.81 30.29 22.21
C MET A 1 5.82 28.85 22.70
N SER A 2 4.96 27.99 22.19
CA SER A 2 4.96 26.57 22.57
C SER A 2 6.34 25.96 22.25
N GLU A 3 6.87 25.14 23.15
CA GLU A 3 8.09 24.37 22.93
C GLU A 3 7.92 23.34 21.79
N TYR A 4 6.67 23.00 21.47
CA TYR A 4 6.29 22.01 20.46
C TYR A 4 5.85 22.70 19.17
N PRO A 5 6.30 22.22 17.99
CA PRO A 5 5.83 22.72 16.72
C PRO A 5 4.32 22.44 16.53
N HIS A 6 3.63 23.35 15.88
CA HIS A 6 2.25 23.10 15.44
C HIS A 6 2.26 22.07 14.31
N ILE A 7 1.36 21.09 14.36
CA ILE A 7 1.18 20.08 13.33
C ILE A 7 -0.19 20.31 12.67
N LEU A 8 -0.22 20.37 11.35
CA LEU A 8 -1.44 20.43 10.56
C LEU A 8 -1.56 19.13 9.75
N LEU A 9 -2.51 18.27 10.13
CA LEU A 9 -2.90 17.12 9.32
C LEU A 9 -3.79 17.59 8.17
N ARG A 10 -3.27 17.55 6.95
CA ARG A 10 -4.02 17.94 5.77
C ARG A 10 -5.01 16.87 5.33
N ALA A 11 -6.07 17.30 4.63
CA ALA A 11 -6.90 16.37 3.87
C ALA A 11 -6.11 15.74 2.70
N GLU A 12 -6.43 14.50 2.36
CA GLU A 12 -5.79 13.85 1.21
C GLU A 12 -6.43 14.34 -0.09
N GLU A 13 -5.58 14.54 -1.10
CA GLU A 13 -5.97 15.08 -2.39
C GLU A 13 -5.83 14.03 -3.51
N LYS A 14 -5.46 12.79 -3.15
CA LYS A 14 -5.43 11.65 -4.07
C LYS A 14 -6.79 10.94 -4.04
N PRO A 15 -7.46 10.79 -5.19
CA PRO A 15 -8.76 10.12 -5.24
C PRO A 15 -8.63 8.65 -4.82
N LEU A 16 -9.65 8.14 -4.14
CA LEU A 16 -9.78 6.76 -3.68
C LEU A 16 -8.71 6.33 -2.65
N GLU A 17 -8.00 7.29 -2.04
CA GLU A 17 -7.00 6.97 -1.02
C GLU A 17 -7.64 6.52 0.29
N HIS A 18 -8.59 7.27 0.81
CA HIS A 18 -9.36 7.04 2.05
C HIS A 18 -8.54 6.85 3.33
N ARG A 19 -7.24 6.51 3.23
CA ARG A 19 -6.33 6.38 4.37
C ARG A 19 -5.89 7.76 4.89
N SER A 20 -5.54 7.83 6.17
CA SER A 20 -4.99 9.02 6.82
C SER A 20 -4.26 8.62 8.11
N PHE A 21 -3.62 9.58 8.79
CA PHE A 21 -3.17 9.33 10.15
C PHE A 21 -4.35 9.13 11.09
N SER A 22 -4.28 8.11 11.95
CA SER A 22 -5.40 7.72 12.80
C SER A 22 -5.69 8.74 13.91
N PRO A 23 -6.96 8.91 14.34
CA PRO A 23 -7.30 9.71 15.50
C PRO A 23 -6.55 9.28 16.78
N ALA A 24 -6.21 7.99 16.91
CA ALA A 24 -5.46 7.48 18.05
C ALA A 24 -4.04 8.04 18.13
N VAL A 25 -3.32 8.13 17.01
CA VAL A 25 -1.99 8.76 17.02
C VAL A 25 -2.07 10.26 17.21
N ILE A 26 -3.08 10.90 16.64
CA ILE A 26 -3.35 12.34 16.88
C ILE A 26 -3.59 12.59 18.36
N LYS A 27 -4.42 11.78 19.02
CA LYS A 27 -4.61 11.88 20.48
C LYS A 27 -3.30 11.76 21.26
N THR A 28 -2.47 10.79 20.89
CA THR A 28 -1.15 10.60 21.55
C THR A 28 -0.28 11.85 21.42
N LEU A 29 -0.26 12.49 20.27
CA LEU A 29 0.49 13.74 20.05
C LEU A 29 -0.11 14.93 20.83
N VAL A 30 -1.44 15.05 20.86
CA VAL A 30 -2.12 16.07 21.68
C VAL A 30 -1.80 15.88 23.16
N ASP A 31 -1.90 14.66 23.66
CA ASP A 31 -1.59 14.33 25.07
C ASP A 31 -0.11 14.61 25.41
N ALA A 32 0.79 14.52 24.44
CA ALA A 32 2.22 14.86 24.56
C ALA A 32 2.48 16.38 24.50
N GLY A 33 1.48 17.21 24.21
CA GLY A 33 1.56 18.67 24.21
C GLY A 33 1.74 19.32 22.83
N TYR A 34 1.63 18.59 21.74
CA TYR A 34 1.64 19.16 20.39
C TYR A 34 0.34 19.90 20.08
N PRO A 35 0.41 21.19 19.66
CA PRO A 35 -0.76 21.85 19.08
C PRO A 35 -1.09 21.20 17.74
N ILE A 36 -2.30 20.66 17.58
CA ILE A 36 -2.69 19.96 16.35
C ILE A 36 -3.95 20.55 15.75
N SER A 37 -3.88 20.86 14.47
CA SER A 37 -5.04 21.13 13.62
C SER A 37 -5.22 20.00 12.63
N VAL A 38 -6.48 19.71 12.29
CA VAL A 38 -6.84 18.70 11.29
C VAL A 38 -7.77 19.35 10.28
N GLU A 39 -7.43 19.29 9.01
CA GLU A 39 -8.35 19.72 7.95
C GLU A 39 -9.58 18.82 7.94
N ARG A 40 -10.76 19.40 7.73
CA ARG A 40 -12.00 18.65 7.55
C ARG A 40 -11.87 17.72 6.34
N SER A 41 -12.47 16.54 6.45
CA SER A 41 -12.55 15.61 5.33
C SER A 41 -13.29 16.25 4.15
N SER A 42 -12.88 15.91 2.94
CA SER A 42 -13.63 16.29 1.75
C SER A 42 -15.07 15.77 1.81
N THR A 43 -16.01 16.56 1.28
CA THR A 43 -17.39 16.13 1.07
C THR A 43 -17.57 15.28 -0.19
N ASP A 44 -16.58 15.30 -1.11
CA ASP A 44 -16.55 14.41 -2.26
C ASP A 44 -16.19 12.99 -1.80
N PRO A 45 -17.04 11.98 -2.07
CA PRO A 45 -16.77 10.59 -1.66
C PRO A 45 -15.44 10.05 -2.12
N LYS A 46 -14.92 10.50 -3.27
CA LYS A 46 -13.61 10.05 -3.81
C LYS A 46 -12.41 10.46 -2.97
N PHE A 47 -12.56 11.55 -2.20
CA PHE A 47 -11.49 12.11 -1.37
C PHE A 47 -11.83 12.02 0.13
N LYS A 48 -12.99 11.43 0.49
CA LYS A 48 -13.39 11.28 1.88
C LYS A 48 -12.43 10.30 2.58
N ARG A 49 -11.85 10.74 3.73
CA ARG A 49 -11.08 9.81 4.57
C ARG A 49 -11.99 8.88 5.36
N ILE A 50 -11.45 7.74 5.77
CA ILE A 50 -12.20 6.70 6.52
C ILE A 50 -12.61 7.16 7.93
N PHE A 51 -11.84 8.06 8.55
CA PHE A 51 -12.13 8.58 9.88
C PHE A 51 -13.03 9.82 9.78
N GLU A 52 -14.05 9.86 10.60
CA GLU A 52 -14.93 11.03 10.69
C GLU A 52 -14.23 12.20 11.39
N ASP A 53 -14.61 13.44 11.04
CA ASP A 53 -14.06 14.65 11.65
C ASP A 53 -14.21 14.65 13.18
N SER A 54 -15.36 14.16 13.67
CA SER A 54 -15.65 14.04 15.10
C SER A 54 -14.69 13.14 15.88
N GLU A 55 -14.07 12.15 15.22
CA GLU A 55 -13.06 11.29 15.86
C GLU A 55 -11.79 12.09 16.18
N TYR A 56 -11.42 13.04 15.32
CA TYR A 56 -10.27 13.93 15.56
C TYR A 56 -10.57 15.01 16.60
N GLU A 57 -11.81 15.55 16.63
CA GLU A 57 -12.23 16.45 17.70
C GLU A 57 -12.21 15.75 19.06
N ALA A 58 -12.71 14.52 19.13
CA ALA A 58 -12.65 13.70 20.34
C ALA A 58 -11.19 13.35 20.75
N ALA A 59 -10.26 13.30 19.80
CA ALA A 59 -8.82 13.17 20.06
C ALA A 59 -8.17 14.46 20.58
N GLY A 60 -8.90 15.58 20.62
CA GLY A 60 -8.41 16.88 21.10
C GLY A 60 -7.77 17.76 20.03
N ALA A 61 -7.88 17.42 18.76
CA ALA A 61 -7.43 18.26 17.66
C ALA A 61 -8.45 19.36 17.32
N ARG A 62 -7.95 20.48 16.82
CA ARG A 62 -8.80 21.56 16.27
C ARG A 62 -9.10 21.29 14.81
N LEU A 63 -10.36 21.23 14.43
CA LEU A 63 -10.74 21.16 13.01
C LEU A 63 -10.59 22.53 12.34
N VAL A 64 -10.10 22.50 11.11
CA VAL A 64 -9.96 23.65 10.21
C VAL A 64 -10.53 23.32 8.84
N ASP A 65 -10.74 24.34 8.00
CA ASP A 65 -11.27 24.13 6.65
C ASP A 65 -10.30 23.33 5.79
N THR A 66 -10.85 22.57 4.84
CA THR A 66 -10.07 21.80 3.86
C THR A 66 -9.29 22.73 2.94
N GLY A 67 -8.04 22.38 2.65
CA GLY A 67 -7.18 23.11 1.70
C GLY A 67 -6.52 24.36 2.28
N VAL A 68 -6.44 24.53 3.59
CA VAL A 68 -5.74 25.67 4.22
C VAL A 68 -4.23 25.44 4.34
N TRP A 69 -3.76 24.22 4.21
CA TRP A 69 -2.36 23.83 4.43
C TRP A 69 -1.31 24.64 3.63
N PRO A 70 -1.57 25.11 2.35
CA PRO A 70 -0.56 25.89 1.62
C PRO A 70 -0.28 27.26 2.27
N ASN A 71 -1.25 27.76 3.05
CA ASN A 71 -1.19 29.06 3.74
C ASN A 71 -0.99 28.90 5.26
N ALA A 72 -0.55 27.73 5.71
CA ALA A 72 -0.28 27.51 7.14
C ALA A 72 0.83 28.45 7.64
N GLU A 73 0.73 28.83 8.92
CA GLU A 73 1.71 29.72 9.56
C GLU A 73 3.14 29.14 9.45
N PRO A 74 4.16 29.99 9.25
CA PRO A 74 5.56 29.57 9.21
C PRO A 74 5.96 28.72 10.43
N GLY A 75 6.65 27.61 10.20
CA GLY A 75 7.05 26.67 11.25
C GLY A 75 6.02 25.60 11.59
N THR A 76 4.85 25.63 10.99
CA THR A 76 3.90 24.51 11.04
C THR A 76 4.47 23.32 10.27
N ILE A 77 4.36 22.12 10.83
CA ILE A 77 4.67 20.88 10.13
C ILE A 77 3.40 20.38 9.44
N ILE A 78 3.45 20.22 8.13
CA ILE A 78 2.34 19.66 7.35
C ILE A 78 2.46 18.15 7.34
N LEU A 79 1.50 17.50 7.96
CA LEU A 79 1.38 16.05 8.00
C LEU A 79 0.37 15.60 6.96
N GLY A 80 0.74 14.70 6.10
CA GLY A 80 -0.13 14.10 5.10
C GLY A 80 0.35 12.70 4.76
N LEU A 81 -0.45 11.95 4.02
CA LEU A 81 -0.07 10.59 3.65
C LEU A 81 0.52 10.54 2.25
N LYS A 82 -0.22 11.00 1.26
CA LYS A 82 0.13 10.85 -0.16
C LYS A 82 0.63 12.14 -0.79
N GLU A 83 0.92 12.06 -2.07
CA GLU A 83 1.41 13.18 -2.87
C GLU A 83 0.47 14.37 -2.78
N ILE A 84 1.04 15.54 -2.81
CA ILE A 84 0.31 16.80 -2.97
C ILE A 84 0.06 17.08 -4.46
N PRO A 85 -0.92 17.93 -4.81
CA PRO A 85 -1.21 18.27 -6.21
C PRO A 85 0.00 18.76 -6.98
N GLU A 86 0.05 18.45 -8.27
CA GLU A 86 1.09 18.89 -9.20
C GLU A 86 0.95 20.38 -9.56
N GLU A 87 1.21 21.23 -8.57
CA GLU A 87 1.31 22.67 -8.73
C GLU A 87 2.76 23.11 -8.56
N ASP A 88 3.13 24.32 -8.99
CA ASP A 88 4.54 24.77 -9.00
C ASP A 88 4.87 25.84 -7.95
N PHE A 89 3.98 26.13 -7.01
CA PHE A 89 4.30 27.10 -5.96
C PHE A 89 5.31 26.52 -4.95
N PRO A 90 6.24 27.37 -4.42
CA PRO A 90 7.19 26.96 -3.41
C PRO A 90 6.53 26.54 -2.10
N LEU A 91 6.99 25.44 -1.51
CA LEU A 91 6.49 24.92 -0.24
C LEU A 91 7.30 25.52 0.93
N LYS A 92 6.64 26.28 1.78
CA LYS A 92 7.31 27.08 2.84
C LYS A 92 7.39 26.39 4.17
N ASN A 93 6.61 25.32 4.37
CA ASN A 93 6.55 24.56 5.61
C ASN A 93 7.18 23.17 5.43
N ASP A 94 7.73 22.61 6.50
CA ASP A 94 8.21 21.23 6.49
C ASP A 94 7.04 20.27 6.26
N HIS A 95 7.24 19.25 5.46
CA HIS A 95 6.23 18.23 5.16
C HIS A 95 6.69 16.84 5.59
N ILE A 96 5.76 16.07 6.11
CA ILE A 96 5.89 14.62 6.35
C ILE A 96 4.85 13.95 5.46
N THR A 97 5.28 13.30 4.38
CA THR A 97 4.39 12.69 3.37
C THR A 97 5.15 11.71 2.47
N PHE A 98 4.44 10.82 1.77
CA PHE A 98 4.99 10.12 0.61
C PHE A 98 4.99 11.07 -0.58
N ALA A 99 6.16 11.45 -1.08
CA ALA A 99 6.26 12.37 -2.22
C ALA A 99 6.67 11.70 -3.53
N HIS A 100 7.16 10.47 -3.48
CA HIS A 100 7.59 9.67 -4.64
C HIS A 100 8.57 10.41 -5.58
N CYS A 101 9.49 11.20 -5.00
CA CYS A 101 10.43 12.00 -5.78
C CYS A 101 11.91 11.67 -5.51
N PHE A 102 12.23 10.65 -4.74
CA PHE A 102 13.63 10.31 -4.39
C PHE A 102 14.24 9.19 -5.24
N LYS A 103 13.46 8.56 -6.10
CA LYS A 103 13.89 7.42 -6.95
C LYS A 103 13.89 7.76 -8.44
N ASN A 104 13.99 9.03 -8.79
CA ASN A 104 13.95 9.52 -10.18
C ASN A 104 12.64 9.15 -10.92
N GLN A 105 11.52 9.14 -10.21
CA GLN A 105 10.20 8.97 -10.80
C GLN A 105 9.90 10.12 -11.77
N GLY A 106 8.99 9.95 -12.72
CA GLY A 106 8.66 10.98 -13.70
C GLY A 106 8.27 12.31 -13.03
N GLY A 107 8.94 13.41 -13.42
CA GLY A 107 8.67 14.75 -12.87
C GLY A 107 9.25 15.03 -11.47
N TRP A 108 10.06 14.13 -10.92
CA TRP A 108 10.60 14.22 -9.56
C TRP A 108 11.33 15.53 -9.27
N GLU A 109 12.04 16.10 -10.26
CA GLU A 109 12.81 17.35 -10.09
C GLU A 109 11.87 18.52 -9.76
N LYS A 110 10.74 18.62 -10.45
CA LYS A 110 9.74 19.66 -10.22
C LYS A 110 9.10 19.51 -8.85
N VAL A 111 8.75 18.28 -8.48
CA VAL A 111 8.15 17.97 -7.17
C VAL A 111 9.12 18.34 -6.05
N LEU A 112 10.34 17.78 -6.07
CA LEU A 112 11.34 18.02 -5.03
C LEU A 112 11.79 19.50 -4.97
N GLY A 113 11.89 20.15 -6.12
CA GLY A 113 12.27 21.56 -6.23
C GLY A 113 11.34 22.52 -5.48
N ARG A 114 10.09 22.15 -5.22
CA ARG A 114 9.12 22.98 -4.48
C ARG A 114 9.56 23.23 -3.04
N TRP A 115 10.03 22.20 -2.33
CA TRP A 115 10.58 22.35 -0.96
C TRP A 115 11.91 23.12 -0.98
N SER A 116 12.79 22.81 -1.92
CA SER A 116 14.07 23.53 -2.05
C SER A 116 13.85 25.03 -2.26
N ARG A 117 12.99 25.42 -3.18
CA ARG A 117 12.65 26.83 -3.46
C ARG A 117 11.92 27.50 -2.30
N GLY A 118 11.11 26.76 -1.57
CA GLY A 118 10.40 27.26 -0.39
C GLY A 118 11.28 27.41 0.85
N GLY A 119 12.45 26.78 0.87
CA GLY A 119 13.35 26.78 2.02
C GLY A 119 12.86 25.91 3.17
N SER A 120 12.10 24.86 2.87
CA SER A 120 11.56 23.88 3.81
C SER A 120 12.08 22.48 3.51
N THR A 121 11.75 21.53 4.36
CA THR A 121 12.24 20.15 4.32
C THR A 121 11.11 19.17 4.02
N LEU A 122 11.41 18.18 3.18
CA LEU A 122 10.58 17.00 3.00
C LEU A 122 11.14 15.85 3.85
N TYR A 123 10.35 15.38 4.78
CA TYR A 123 10.57 14.11 5.50
C TYR A 123 9.72 13.04 4.81
N ASP A 124 10.31 12.36 3.82
CA ASP A 124 9.57 11.37 3.03
C ASP A 124 9.33 10.10 3.84
N LEU A 125 8.05 9.74 4.00
CA LEU A 125 7.61 8.57 4.78
C LEU A 125 8.17 7.24 4.26
N GLU A 126 8.55 7.18 2.99
CA GLU A 126 9.17 5.98 2.42
C GLU A 126 10.59 5.73 2.95
N PHE A 127 11.26 6.77 3.44
CA PHE A 127 12.67 6.75 3.80
C PHE A 127 12.92 6.99 5.29
N LEU A 128 11.92 6.89 6.13
CA LEU A 128 12.09 6.86 7.58
C LEU A 128 12.54 5.46 8.01
N HIS A 129 13.77 5.33 8.48
CA HIS A 129 14.37 4.06 8.84
C HIS A 129 14.73 3.96 10.33
N ASP A 130 14.59 2.75 10.88
CA ASP A 130 15.07 2.41 12.21
C ASP A 130 16.61 2.25 12.23
N ALA A 131 17.17 1.90 13.39
CA ALA A 131 18.62 1.72 13.55
C ALA A 131 19.18 0.56 12.71
N GLU A 132 18.35 -0.38 12.36
CA GLU A 132 18.68 -1.56 11.52
C GLU A 132 18.45 -1.31 10.02
N GLY A 133 18.08 -0.07 9.63
CA GLY A 133 17.84 0.31 8.23
C GLY A 133 16.51 -0.18 7.66
N ARG A 134 15.59 -0.65 8.50
CA ARG A 134 14.24 -1.05 8.08
C ARG A 134 13.29 0.15 8.13
N ARG A 135 12.34 0.22 7.21
CA ARG A 135 11.29 1.25 7.28
C ARG A 135 10.58 1.21 8.64
N VAL A 136 10.46 2.37 9.29
CA VAL A 136 9.76 2.53 10.57
C VAL A 136 8.31 2.09 10.44
N SER A 137 7.63 2.49 9.37
CA SER A 137 6.27 2.04 9.07
C SER A 137 6.05 1.82 7.58
N ALA A 138 5.13 0.93 7.24
CA ALA A 138 4.74 0.63 5.87
C ALA A 138 3.36 -0.04 5.83
N PHE A 139 2.71 0.03 4.68
CA PHE A 139 1.40 -0.57 4.45
C PHE A 139 1.44 -2.04 3.99
N GLY A 140 2.63 -2.67 3.98
CA GLY A 140 2.82 -3.99 3.39
C GLY A 140 1.91 -5.07 3.96
N PHE A 141 1.65 -5.09 5.28
CA PHE A 141 0.76 -6.07 5.88
C PHE A 141 -0.63 -6.02 5.24
N HIS A 142 -1.23 -4.83 5.17
CA HIS A 142 -2.58 -4.66 4.59
C HIS A 142 -2.59 -4.78 3.06
N ALA A 143 -1.46 -4.57 2.38
CA ALA A 143 -1.35 -4.91 0.96
C ALA A 143 -1.49 -6.43 0.73
N GLY A 144 -0.79 -7.24 1.52
CA GLY A 144 -0.92 -8.69 1.46
C GLY A 144 -2.30 -9.17 1.89
N PHE A 145 -2.84 -8.61 2.96
CA PHE A 145 -4.17 -8.94 3.49
C PHE A 145 -5.27 -8.66 2.45
N ALA A 146 -5.30 -7.46 1.91
CA ALA A 146 -6.29 -7.06 0.89
C ALA A 146 -6.11 -7.83 -0.43
N GLY A 147 -4.86 -8.05 -0.85
CA GLY A 147 -4.56 -8.85 -2.03
C GLY A 147 -5.06 -10.28 -1.91
N ALA A 148 -4.81 -10.93 -0.77
CA ALA A 148 -5.30 -12.28 -0.48
C ALA A 148 -6.84 -12.33 -0.47
N ALA A 149 -7.50 -11.30 0.05
CA ALA A 149 -8.96 -11.19 0.05
C ALA A 149 -9.52 -11.17 -1.39
N LEU A 150 -8.98 -10.31 -2.24
CA LEU A 150 -9.35 -10.27 -3.66
C LEU A 150 -9.03 -11.58 -4.38
N GLY A 151 -7.95 -12.25 -3.99
CA GLY A 151 -7.58 -13.56 -4.53
C GLY A 151 -8.65 -14.63 -4.29
N ILE A 152 -9.15 -14.74 -3.05
CA ILE A 152 -10.24 -15.68 -2.72
C ILE A 152 -11.54 -15.29 -3.42
N LYS A 153 -11.87 -14.01 -3.45
CA LYS A 153 -13.06 -13.51 -4.15
C LYS A 153 -12.99 -13.83 -5.64
N THR A 154 -11.84 -13.62 -6.27
CA THR A 154 -11.62 -13.94 -7.68
C THR A 154 -11.74 -15.43 -7.94
N LEU A 155 -11.15 -16.29 -7.10
CA LEU A 155 -11.28 -17.74 -7.20
C LEU A 155 -12.75 -18.16 -7.13
N ALA A 156 -13.49 -17.69 -6.15
CA ALA A 156 -14.90 -18.01 -5.98
C ALA A 156 -15.73 -17.56 -7.18
N HIS A 157 -15.47 -16.36 -7.70
CA HIS A 157 -16.15 -15.82 -8.88
C HIS A 157 -15.89 -16.68 -10.12
N GLN A 158 -14.64 -16.97 -10.44
CA GLN A 158 -14.26 -17.77 -11.62
C GLN A 158 -14.80 -19.20 -11.58
N LEU A 159 -14.91 -19.80 -10.42
CA LEU A 159 -15.48 -21.14 -10.25
C LEU A 159 -17.01 -21.16 -10.44
N GLN A 160 -17.67 -20.03 -10.31
CA GLN A 160 -19.12 -19.89 -10.54
C GLN A 160 -19.44 -19.41 -11.96
N ASP A 161 -18.66 -18.46 -12.46
CA ASP A 161 -18.79 -17.89 -13.80
C ASP A 161 -17.39 -17.63 -14.39
N SER A 162 -16.91 -18.60 -15.17
CA SER A 162 -15.63 -18.49 -15.87
C SER A 162 -15.63 -17.56 -17.07
N SER A 163 -16.81 -17.06 -17.48
CA SER A 163 -16.96 -16.23 -18.66
C SER A 163 -16.83 -14.73 -18.38
N SER A 164 -16.89 -14.32 -17.11
CA SER A 164 -16.81 -12.93 -16.69
C SER A 164 -15.62 -12.67 -15.77
N LYS A 165 -15.07 -11.45 -15.84
CA LYS A 165 -14.09 -10.96 -14.90
C LYS A 165 -14.73 -10.68 -13.55
N LEU A 166 -13.92 -10.68 -12.47
CA LEU A 166 -14.37 -10.13 -11.19
C LEU A 166 -14.85 -8.68 -11.38
N PRO A 167 -16.07 -8.34 -10.94
CA PRO A 167 -16.57 -6.97 -11.04
C PRO A 167 -15.76 -5.99 -10.19
N SER A 168 -15.96 -4.68 -10.45
CA SER A 168 -15.38 -3.58 -9.66
C SER A 168 -15.60 -3.78 -8.16
N VAL A 169 -14.60 -3.37 -7.36
CA VAL A 169 -14.66 -3.42 -5.87
C VAL A 169 -15.89 -2.68 -5.33
N GLU A 170 -16.35 -1.62 -5.99
CA GLU A 170 -17.58 -0.92 -5.62
C GLU A 170 -18.81 -1.85 -5.59
N THR A 171 -18.87 -2.83 -6.51
CA THR A 171 -20.02 -3.74 -6.66
C THR A 171 -20.29 -4.57 -5.40
N PHE A 172 -19.24 -4.92 -4.65
CA PHE A 172 -19.35 -5.76 -3.46
C PHE A 172 -19.00 -5.05 -2.14
N THR A 173 -18.92 -3.71 -2.20
CA THR A 173 -18.68 -2.83 -1.04
C THR A 173 -19.72 -1.71 -0.94
N ASP A 174 -20.97 -1.99 -1.33
CA ASP A 174 -22.10 -1.05 -1.30
C ASP A 174 -21.81 0.30 -1.98
N GLY A 175 -21.08 0.27 -3.09
CA GLY A 175 -20.71 1.46 -3.87
C GLY A 175 -19.57 2.28 -3.29
N ARG A 176 -18.95 1.86 -2.20
CA ARG A 176 -17.87 2.63 -1.54
C ARG A 176 -16.51 2.46 -2.20
N GLY A 177 -16.22 1.28 -2.77
CA GLY A 177 -14.88 0.92 -3.26
C GLY A 177 -13.89 0.49 -2.15
N TYR A 178 -14.34 0.40 -0.90
CA TYR A 178 -13.56 -0.04 0.26
C TYR A 178 -14.46 -0.64 1.34
N TYR A 179 -13.88 -1.45 2.24
CA TYR A 179 -14.56 -1.98 3.42
C TYR A 179 -14.46 -1.03 4.61
N LEU A 180 -15.51 -0.95 5.41
CA LEU A 180 -15.55 -0.09 6.60
C LEU A 180 -14.60 -0.57 7.70
N ASN A 181 -14.41 -1.90 7.79
CA ASN A 181 -13.53 -2.53 8.77
C ASN A 181 -13.18 -3.97 8.35
N GLU A 182 -12.25 -4.56 9.10
CA GLU A 182 -11.76 -5.92 8.87
C GLU A 182 -12.86 -6.97 8.96
N ASP A 183 -13.79 -6.83 9.92
CA ASP A 183 -14.87 -7.81 10.12
C ASP A 183 -15.79 -7.90 8.91
N GLU A 184 -16.15 -6.76 8.31
CA GLU A 184 -16.95 -6.71 7.07
C GLU A 184 -16.24 -7.47 5.95
N LEU A 185 -14.95 -7.19 5.74
CA LEU A 185 -14.14 -7.86 4.72
C LEU A 185 -14.05 -9.37 5.00
N VAL A 186 -13.60 -9.76 6.18
CA VAL A 186 -13.35 -11.16 6.52
C VAL A 186 -14.63 -12.01 6.45
N ASN A 187 -15.76 -11.49 6.89
CA ASN A 187 -17.03 -12.19 6.82
C ASN A 187 -17.43 -12.46 5.37
N GLN A 188 -17.27 -11.48 4.49
CA GLN A 188 -17.56 -11.66 3.06
C GLN A 188 -16.61 -12.69 2.42
N ILE A 189 -15.31 -12.65 2.76
CA ILE A 189 -14.33 -13.62 2.22
C ILE A 189 -14.55 -15.03 2.75
N ARG A 190 -15.04 -15.20 3.97
CA ARG A 190 -15.46 -16.52 4.48
C ARG A 190 -16.58 -17.14 3.63
N GLU A 191 -17.55 -16.35 3.23
CA GLU A 191 -18.61 -16.81 2.34
C GLU A 191 -18.07 -17.18 0.95
N ASP A 192 -17.16 -16.36 0.39
CA ASP A 192 -16.53 -16.63 -0.90
C ASP A 192 -15.65 -17.89 -0.84
N LEU A 193 -14.89 -18.09 0.25
CA LEU A 193 -14.10 -19.30 0.45
C LEU A 193 -14.99 -20.54 0.51
N ALA A 194 -16.15 -20.48 1.20
CA ALA A 194 -17.10 -21.58 1.25
C ALA A 194 -17.70 -21.90 -0.12
N LYS A 195 -17.98 -20.87 -0.96
CA LYS A 195 -18.43 -21.06 -2.34
C LYS A 195 -17.35 -21.76 -3.19
N ALA A 196 -16.08 -21.34 -3.04
CA ALA A 196 -14.95 -21.95 -3.76
C ALA A 196 -14.76 -23.41 -3.31
N GLU A 197 -14.82 -23.71 -2.00
CA GLU A 197 -14.76 -25.07 -1.46
C GLU A 197 -15.85 -25.97 -2.05
N LYS A 198 -17.08 -25.47 -2.08
CA LYS A 198 -18.22 -26.21 -2.65
C LYS A 198 -18.01 -26.50 -4.15
N ALA A 199 -17.53 -25.53 -4.92
CA ALA A 199 -17.30 -25.69 -6.35
C ALA A 199 -16.14 -26.65 -6.66
N LEU A 200 -15.07 -26.61 -5.87
CA LEU A 200 -13.92 -27.51 -6.01
C LEU A 200 -14.16 -28.92 -5.45
N GLY A 201 -15.12 -29.10 -4.55
CA GLY A 201 -15.34 -30.35 -3.80
C GLY A 201 -14.22 -30.65 -2.79
N ARG A 202 -13.35 -29.66 -2.53
CA ARG A 202 -12.25 -29.73 -1.55
C ARG A 202 -11.91 -28.34 -1.04
N LYS A 203 -11.17 -28.26 0.05
CA LYS A 203 -10.64 -26.98 0.53
C LYS A 203 -9.62 -26.40 -0.46
N PRO A 204 -9.72 -25.10 -0.80
CA PRO A 204 -8.72 -24.42 -1.61
C PRO A 204 -7.34 -24.41 -0.94
N THR A 205 -6.30 -24.26 -1.76
CA THR A 205 -4.91 -24.13 -1.33
C THR A 205 -4.30 -22.81 -1.80
N ALA A 206 -3.40 -22.27 -1.01
CA ALA A 206 -2.66 -21.07 -1.35
C ALA A 206 -1.16 -21.27 -1.17
N LEU A 207 -0.35 -20.66 -2.06
CA LEU A 207 1.08 -20.52 -1.88
C LEU A 207 1.42 -19.04 -1.76
N VAL A 208 2.10 -18.69 -0.67
CA VAL A 208 2.57 -17.33 -0.40
C VAL A 208 4.10 -17.31 -0.49
N LEU A 209 4.65 -16.58 -1.45
CA LEU A 209 6.09 -16.38 -1.61
C LEU A 209 6.50 -15.00 -1.08
N GLY A 210 7.46 -15.01 -0.14
CA GLY A 210 7.78 -13.87 0.72
C GLY A 210 6.97 -13.89 2.03
N ALA A 211 6.64 -15.10 2.51
CA ALA A 211 5.73 -15.32 3.63
C ALA A 211 6.22 -14.75 4.96
N LEU A 212 7.53 -14.55 5.14
CA LEU A 212 8.14 -13.98 6.36
C LEU A 212 8.11 -12.45 6.38
N GLY A 213 7.91 -11.81 5.22
CA GLY A 213 7.80 -10.37 5.08
C GLY A 213 6.43 -9.82 5.54
N ARG A 214 6.32 -8.49 5.59
CA ARG A 214 5.06 -7.81 6.00
C ARG A 214 3.88 -8.22 5.13
N CYS A 215 4.03 -8.18 3.80
CA CYS A 215 2.97 -8.55 2.87
C CYS A 215 2.56 -10.02 3.01
N GLY A 216 3.53 -10.92 3.05
CA GLY A 216 3.26 -12.35 3.19
C GLY A 216 2.54 -12.68 4.49
N LYS A 217 2.93 -12.06 5.61
CA LYS A 217 2.24 -12.21 6.90
C LYS A 217 0.79 -11.74 6.83
N GLY A 218 0.53 -10.62 6.17
CA GLY A 218 -0.84 -10.14 5.98
C GLY A 218 -1.69 -11.08 5.15
N ALA A 219 -1.13 -11.65 4.07
CA ALA A 219 -1.82 -12.62 3.24
C ALA A 219 -2.16 -13.90 4.02
N VAL A 220 -1.19 -14.44 4.77
CA VAL A 220 -1.40 -15.63 5.62
C VAL A 220 -2.47 -15.37 6.68
N ASP A 221 -2.42 -14.20 7.33
CA ASP A 221 -3.41 -13.81 8.35
C ASP A 221 -4.84 -13.77 7.77
N LEU A 222 -5.01 -13.20 6.57
CA LEU A 222 -6.32 -13.23 5.91
C LEU A 222 -6.78 -14.66 5.62
N PHE A 223 -5.94 -15.49 5.01
CA PHE A 223 -6.33 -16.84 4.67
C PHE A 223 -6.80 -17.62 5.90
N LEU A 224 -6.09 -17.49 7.02
CA LEU A 224 -6.48 -18.11 8.31
C LEU A 224 -7.79 -17.55 8.85
N LYS A 225 -7.95 -16.22 8.89
CA LYS A 225 -9.17 -15.55 9.35
C LYS A 225 -10.39 -15.90 8.49
N ALA A 226 -10.18 -16.07 7.19
CA ALA A 226 -11.23 -16.51 6.27
C ALA A 226 -11.63 -17.99 6.48
N GLY A 227 -10.83 -18.78 7.20
CA GLY A 227 -11.13 -20.18 7.51
C GLY A 227 -10.39 -21.19 6.62
N MET A 228 -9.36 -20.77 5.87
CA MET A 228 -8.49 -21.71 5.17
C MET A 228 -7.66 -22.49 6.20
N PRO A 229 -7.61 -23.83 6.14
CA PRO A 229 -6.77 -24.60 7.04
C PRO A 229 -5.30 -24.25 6.92
N ASP A 230 -4.57 -24.24 8.03
CA ASP A 230 -3.15 -23.88 8.05
C ASP A 230 -2.30 -24.77 7.14
N GLU A 231 -2.59 -26.04 7.08
CA GLU A 231 -1.95 -27.03 6.20
C GLU A 231 -2.20 -26.78 4.70
N ASN A 232 -3.20 -25.97 4.35
CA ASN A 232 -3.51 -25.59 2.96
C ASN A 232 -2.77 -24.30 2.52
N ILE A 233 -2.01 -23.68 3.43
CA ILE A 233 -1.26 -22.46 3.17
C ILE A 233 0.24 -22.78 3.13
N THR A 234 0.78 -22.90 1.93
CA THR A 234 2.22 -23.08 1.73
C THR A 234 2.95 -21.75 1.87
N ARG A 235 3.88 -21.68 2.79
CA ARG A 235 4.68 -20.47 3.08
C ARG A 235 6.09 -20.66 2.54
N TRP A 236 6.44 -19.86 1.56
CA TRP A 236 7.79 -19.85 0.97
C TRP A 236 8.47 -18.52 1.18
N ASP A 237 9.77 -18.59 1.37
CA ASP A 237 10.66 -17.44 1.41
C ASP A 237 12.00 -17.81 0.78
N LEU A 238 13.08 -17.14 1.12
CA LEU A 238 14.40 -17.38 0.55
C LEU A 238 14.87 -18.83 0.73
N ASN A 239 14.56 -19.48 1.84
CA ASN A 239 15.01 -20.85 2.10
C ASN A 239 14.50 -21.88 1.10
N GLU A 240 13.27 -21.69 0.60
CA GLU A 240 12.62 -22.60 -0.35
C GLU A 240 13.09 -22.38 -1.80
N THR A 241 13.70 -21.21 -2.08
CA THR A 241 14.05 -20.79 -3.45
C THR A 241 15.55 -20.62 -3.71
N LYS A 242 16.38 -20.41 -2.65
CA LYS A 242 17.81 -20.05 -2.80
C LYS A 242 18.68 -21.09 -3.52
N ASP A 243 18.34 -22.37 -3.42
CA ASP A 243 19.12 -23.48 -3.95
C ASP A 243 18.47 -24.15 -5.19
N ARG A 244 17.47 -23.51 -5.77
CA ARG A 244 16.73 -24.02 -6.93
C ARG A 244 16.19 -22.88 -7.79
N ASP A 245 16.13 -23.13 -9.07
CA ASP A 245 15.59 -22.18 -10.05
C ASP A 245 14.11 -22.48 -10.36
N GLY A 246 13.36 -21.42 -10.68
CA GLY A 246 12.03 -21.56 -11.29
C GLY A 246 12.10 -22.05 -12.75
N PRO A 247 10.96 -22.33 -13.34
CA PRO A 247 9.61 -22.18 -12.80
C PRO A 247 9.28 -23.29 -11.78
N TYR A 248 8.45 -22.94 -10.76
CA TYR A 248 8.14 -23.84 -9.66
C TYR A 248 6.80 -24.55 -9.86
N GLU A 249 6.83 -25.87 -9.98
CA GLU A 249 5.62 -26.69 -10.19
C GLU A 249 4.63 -26.58 -9.02
N GLU A 250 5.13 -26.37 -7.81
CA GLU A 250 4.31 -26.23 -6.60
C GLU A 250 3.37 -25.01 -6.69
N ILE A 251 3.81 -23.93 -7.34
CA ILE A 251 2.96 -22.76 -7.59
C ILE A 251 1.79 -23.14 -8.49
N ALA A 252 2.06 -23.90 -9.58
CA ALA A 252 1.02 -24.33 -10.51
C ALA A 252 0.01 -25.30 -9.88
N LYS A 253 0.36 -25.96 -8.78
CA LYS A 253 -0.51 -26.90 -8.04
C LYS A 253 -1.38 -26.24 -6.97
N ALA A 254 -1.03 -25.03 -6.49
CA ALA A 254 -1.88 -24.25 -5.60
C ALA A 254 -3.03 -23.60 -6.39
N ASP A 255 -4.19 -23.42 -5.77
CA ASP A 255 -5.32 -22.71 -6.41
C ASP A 255 -5.06 -21.20 -6.52
N VAL A 256 -4.38 -20.64 -5.50
CA VAL A 256 -4.03 -19.22 -5.38
C VAL A 256 -2.55 -19.07 -5.12
N PHE A 257 -1.90 -18.20 -5.87
CA PHE A 257 -0.51 -17.81 -5.65
C PHE A 257 -0.39 -16.32 -5.34
N LEU A 258 0.24 -15.97 -4.23
CA LEU A 258 0.53 -14.60 -3.86
C LEU A 258 2.04 -14.37 -3.85
N ASN A 259 2.51 -13.44 -4.70
CA ASN A 259 3.89 -12.97 -4.72
C ASN A 259 4.03 -11.68 -3.90
N ALA A 260 4.91 -11.72 -2.91
CA ALA A 260 5.30 -10.58 -2.09
C ALA A 260 6.81 -10.28 -2.20
N ILE A 261 7.45 -10.79 -3.26
CA ILE A 261 8.88 -10.59 -3.52
C ILE A 261 9.06 -9.56 -4.63
N TYR A 262 9.88 -8.56 -4.35
CA TYR A 262 10.44 -7.63 -5.32
C TYR A 262 11.88 -8.03 -5.65
N LEU A 263 12.21 -8.16 -6.93
CA LEU A 263 13.55 -8.55 -7.37
C LEU A 263 14.37 -7.34 -7.84
N SER A 264 15.59 -7.25 -7.35
CA SER A 264 16.61 -6.29 -7.79
C SER A 264 17.68 -6.90 -8.71
N LYS A 265 17.61 -8.22 -8.93
CA LYS A 265 18.56 -8.97 -9.78
C LYS A 265 17.79 -9.98 -10.63
N PRO A 266 18.28 -10.31 -11.84
CA PRO A 266 17.65 -11.31 -12.68
C PRO A 266 17.79 -12.69 -12.03
N ILE A 267 16.66 -13.40 -11.96
CA ILE A 267 16.59 -14.83 -11.64
C ILE A 267 15.62 -15.50 -12.61
N PRO A 268 15.64 -16.82 -12.80
CA PRO A 268 14.62 -17.50 -13.56
C PRO A 268 13.22 -17.20 -13.03
N PRO A 269 12.18 -17.07 -13.90
CA PRO A 269 10.85 -16.72 -13.48
C PRO A 269 10.24 -17.76 -12.53
N PHE A 270 9.38 -17.32 -11.61
CA PHE A 270 8.66 -18.21 -10.70
C PHE A 270 7.64 -19.08 -11.44
N ILE A 271 7.01 -18.52 -12.47
CA ILE A 271 6.07 -19.19 -13.36
C ILE A 271 6.27 -18.66 -14.79
N ASN A 272 5.94 -19.50 -15.77
CA ASN A 272 5.96 -19.12 -17.18
C ASN A 272 4.84 -19.83 -17.96
N GLN A 273 4.64 -19.47 -19.21
CA GLN A 273 3.61 -20.02 -20.10
C GLN A 273 3.71 -21.55 -20.25
N GLU A 274 4.94 -22.07 -20.37
CA GLU A 274 5.17 -23.50 -20.55
C GLU A 274 4.72 -24.32 -19.34
N LEU A 275 5.06 -23.86 -18.12
CA LEU A 275 4.62 -24.51 -16.88
C LEU A 275 3.10 -24.48 -16.75
N LEU A 276 2.50 -23.30 -17.03
CA LEU A 276 1.06 -23.10 -16.88
C LEU A 276 0.21 -23.91 -17.87
N ALA A 277 0.76 -24.22 -19.04
CA ALA A 277 0.07 -25.04 -20.06
C ALA A 277 0.01 -26.53 -19.70
N LYS A 278 0.92 -27.03 -18.85
CA LYS A 278 0.99 -28.46 -18.48
C LYS A 278 -0.30 -28.92 -17.80
N LYS A 279 -0.73 -30.14 -18.13
CA LYS A 279 -1.88 -30.79 -17.52
C LYS A 279 -1.71 -30.94 -16.00
N GLY A 280 -2.78 -30.70 -15.27
CA GLY A 280 -2.81 -30.82 -13.80
C GLY A 280 -2.50 -29.51 -13.05
N ARG A 281 -2.59 -28.37 -13.74
CA ARG A 281 -2.58 -27.06 -13.10
C ARG A 281 -3.89 -26.85 -12.31
N ASN A 282 -3.75 -26.44 -11.05
CA ASN A 282 -4.86 -25.94 -10.22
C ASN A 282 -4.88 -24.42 -10.16
N LEU A 283 -3.76 -23.75 -10.47
CA LEU A 283 -3.61 -22.31 -10.33
C LEU A 283 -4.65 -21.56 -11.18
N ALA A 284 -5.50 -20.82 -10.50
CA ALA A 284 -6.56 -20.02 -11.09
C ALA A 284 -6.38 -18.52 -10.83
N VAL A 285 -5.66 -18.13 -9.77
CA VAL A 285 -5.46 -16.72 -9.39
C VAL A 285 -4.02 -16.48 -8.97
N VAL A 286 -3.42 -15.46 -9.55
CA VAL A 286 -2.12 -14.89 -9.14
C VAL A 286 -2.36 -13.51 -8.57
N ILE A 287 -1.86 -13.26 -7.37
CA ILE A 287 -1.81 -11.93 -6.76
C ILE A 287 -0.35 -11.48 -6.74
N ASP A 288 0.00 -10.50 -7.56
CA ASP A 288 1.32 -9.90 -7.56
C ASP A 288 1.29 -8.58 -6.78
N VAL A 289 1.62 -8.66 -5.49
CA VAL A 289 1.64 -7.47 -4.61
C VAL A 289 2.81 -6.54 -4.94
N SER A 290 3.85 -7.04 -5.59
CA SER A 290 4.98 -6.20 -6.02
C SER A 290 4.61 -5.24 -7.13
N CYS A 291 3.60 -5.55 -7.94
CA CYS A 291 3.00 -4.72 -9.01
C CYS A 291 4.01 -4.14 -10.00
N ASP A 292 5.15 -4.78 -10.17
CA ASP A 292 6.25 -4.18 -10.94
C ASP A 292 6.34 -4.77 -12.35
N THR A 293 5.34 -4.45 -13.16
CA THR A 293 5.25 -4.91 -14.56
C THR A 293 6.36 -4.35 -15.45
N THR A 294 6.99 -3.25 -15.05
CA THR A 294 8.08 -2.61 -15.80
C THR A 294 9.46 -3.04 -15.35
N ASN A 295 9.56 -3.80 -14.26
CA ASN A 295 10.83 -4.32 -13.77
C ASN A 295 11.39 -5.37 -14.77
N PRO A 296 12.59 -5.17 -15.32
CA PRO A 296 13.22 -6.15 -16.20
C PRO A 296 13.48 -7.50 -15.52
N HIS A 297 13.36 -7.56 -14.20
CA HIS A 297 13.55 -8.74 -13.36
C HIS A 297 12.22 -9.32 -12.85
N ASN A 298 11.08 -8.92 -13.45
CA ASN A 298 9.76 -9.43 -13.06
C ASN A 298 9.74 -10.97 -13.07
N PRO A 299 9.51 -11.63 -11.92
CA PRO A 299 9.51 -13.09 -11.84
C PRO A 299 8.21 -13.73 -12.33
N ILE A 300 7.21 -12.93 -12.71
CA ILE A 300 5.88 -13.35 -13.15
C ILE A 300 5.58 -12.78 -14.55
N PRO A 301 6.33 -13.18 -15.59
CA PRO A 301 6.25 -12.57 -16.92
C PRO A 301 5.04 -13.09 -17.74
N ILE A 302 3.87 -13.16 -17.14
CA ILE A 302 2.63 -13.66 -17.75
C ILE A 302 1.59 -12.57 -17.96
N TYR A 303 1.85 -11.37 -17.49
CA TYR A 303 1.02 -10.18 -17.64
C TYR A 303 1.89 -8.92 -17.77
N SER A 304 1.33 -7.81 -18.26
CA SER A 304 2.09 -6.59 -18.56
C SER A 304 1.42 -5.29 -18.13
N ILE A 305 0.25 -5.37 -17.49
CA ILE A 305 -0.52 -4.20 -17.04
C ILE A 305 -0.90 -4.33 -15.58
N ASN A 306 -0.86 -3.21 -14.84
CA ASN A 306 -1.45 -3.16 -13.51
C ASN A 306 -2.97 -3.14 -13.60
N THR A 307 -3.62 -3.73 -12.60
CA THR A 307 -5.06 -3.70 -12.43
C THR A 307 -5.47 -2.61 -11.44
N THR A 308 -6.76 -2.32 -11.34
CA THR A 308 -7.32 -1.27 -10.49
C THR A 308 -8.50 -1.81 -9.68
N PHE A 309 -9.04 -1.04 -8.75
CA PHE A 309 -10.28 -1.43 -8.07
C PHE A 309 -11.51 -1.42 -9.00
N GLU A 310 -11.47 -0.67 -10.08
CA GLU A 310 -12.53 -0.66 -11.10
C GLU A 310 -12.47 -1.90 -11.99
N ASP A 311 -11.27 -2.36 -12.37
CA ASP A 311 -11.01 -3.60 -13.14
C ASP A 311 -9.96 -4.45 -12.39
N PRO A 312 -10.37 -5.24 -11.38
CA PRO A 312 -9.45 -5.84 -10.43
C PRO A 312 -8.57 -6.96 -10.99
N THR A 313 -8.95 -7.54 -12.12
CA THR A 313 -8.29 -8.72 -12.68
C THR A 313 -7.97 -8.58 -14.15
N VAL A 314 -6.82 -9.12 -14.56
CA VAL A 314 -6.49 -9.31 -15.97
C VAL A 314 -6.43 -10.81 -16.26
N PRO A 315 -7.20 -11.31 -17.26
CA PRO A 315 -7.13 -12.70 -17.68
C PRO A 315 -5.80 -12.98 -18.37
N VAL A 316 -5.26 -14.18 -18.14
CA VAL A 316 -4.04 -14.66 -18.78
C VAL A 316 -4.40 -15.69 -19.84
N GLU A 317 -4.07 -15.38 -21.09
CA GLU A 317 -4.15 -16.37 -22.18
C GLU A 317 -2.94 -17.31 -22.08
N ILE A 318 -3.21 -18.62 -21.94
CA ILE A 318 -2.19 -19.64 -21.88
C ILE A 318 -2.22 -20.40 -23.20
N LYS A 319 -1.12 -20.33 -23.94
CA LYS A 319 -0.96 -21.05 -25.20
C LYS A 319 -0.90 -22.56 -24.93
N ASP A 320 -1.63 -23.32 -25.73
CA ASP A 320 -1.68 -24.79 -25.65
C ASP A 320 -2.12 -25.31 -24.26
N ASP A 321 -2.99 -24.56 -23.58
CA ASP A 321 -3.49 -24.92 -22.26
C ASP A 321 -4.22 -26.28 -22.27
N GLN A 322 -3.75 -27.20 -21.43
CA GLN A 322 -4.30 -28.55 -21.29
C GLN A 322 -5.31 -28.66 -20.13
N ASN A 323 -5.62 -27.56 -19.42
CA ASN A 323 -6.34 -27.61 -18.17
C ASN A 323 -7.78 -27.10 -18.25
N ASN A 324 -8.09 -26.30 -19.26
CA ASN A 324 -9.41 -25.69 -19.43
C ASN A 324 -9.88 -24.95 -18.16
N LEU A 325 -8.94 -24.32 -17.44
CA LEU A 325 -9.16 -23.59 -16.19
C LEU A 325 -8.73 -22.13 -16.40
N PRO A 326 -9.59 -21.13 -16.18
CA PRO A 326 -9.22 -19.74 -16.30
C PRO A 326 -8.08 -19.37 -15.32
N LEU A 327 -7.24 -18.43 -15.71
CA LEU A 327 -6.20 -17.84 -14.87
C LEU A 327 -6.33 -16.32 -14.94
N SER A 328 -6.37 -15.66 -13.80
CA SER A 328 -6.35 -14.21 -13.71
C SER A 328 -5.23 -13.72 -12.80
N VAL A 329 -4.72 -12.53 -13.11
CA VAL A 329 -3.74 -11.81 -12.27
C VAL A 329 -4.41 -10.60 -11.64
N ILE A 330 -4.11 -10.37 -10.36
CA ILE A 330 -4.38 -9.15 -9.60
C ILE A 330 -3.05 -8.44 -9.38
N SER A 331 -2.95 -7.18 -9.80
CA SER A 331 -1.74 -6.35 -9.68
C SER A 331 -2.12 -4.91 -9.40
N ILE A 332 -2.61 -4.64 -8.19
CA ILE A 332 -3.10 -3.33 -7.74
C ILE A 332 -2.08 -2.72 -6.78
N ASP A 333 -1.58 -1.52 -7.07
CA ASP A 333 -0.52 -0.88 -6.29
C ASP A 333 -0.99 -0.26 -4.97
N HIS A 334 -2.30 0.01 -4.83
CA HIS A 334 -2.89 0.65 -3.65
C HIS A 334 -3.86 -0.27 -2.88
N LEU A 335 -3.58 -1.57 -2.86
CA LEU A 335 -4.38 -2.59 -2.14
C LEU A 335 -4.79 -2.20 -0.70
N PRO A 336 -3.94 -1.57 0.12
CA PRO A 336 -4.33 -1.15 1.47
C PRO A 336 -5.51 -0.19 1.54
N SER A 337 -5.79 0.56 0.46
CA SER A 337 -6.97 1.44 0.38
C SER A 337 -8.30 0.69 0.34
N MET A 338 -8.28 -0.63 0.14
CA MET A 338 -9.48 -1.46 0.25
C MET A 338 -9.90 -1.68 1.71
N LEU A 339 -8.95 -1.59 2.66
CA LEU A 339 -9.19 -1.68 4.10
C LEU A 339 -8.55 -0.47 4.82
N PRO A 340 -9.07 0.76 4.57
CA PRO A 340 -8.34 1.99 4.89
C PRO A 340 -8.25 2.27 6.38
N ARG A 341 -9.21 1.82 7.23
CA ARG A 341 -9.19 2.06 8.68
C ARG A 341 -8.03 1.35 9.34
N GLU A 342 -7.99 0.04 9.25
CA GLU A 342 -6.96 -0.79 9.89
C GLU A 342 -5.56 -0.55 9.27
N ALA A 343 -5.50 -0.31 7.96
CA ALA A 343 -4.26 0.08 7.29
C ALA A 343 -3.69 1.39 7.85
N SER A 344 -4.57 2.39 8.06
CA SER A 344 -4.20 3.69 8.65
C SER A 344 -3.78 3.57 10.12
N GLU A 345 -4.52 2.79 10.90
CA GLU A 345 -4.24 2.56 12.32
C GLU A 345 -2.88 1.86 12.51
N ALA A 346 -2.61 0.79 11.77
CA ALA A 346 -1.35 0.07 11.83
C ALA A 346 -0.16 0.93 11.36
N PHE A 347 -0.34 1.71 10.28
CA PHE A 347 0.69 2.61 9.79
C PHE A 347 1.01 3.70 10.80
N SER A 348 -0.01 4.33 11.37
CA SER A 348 0.11 5.38 12.38
C SER A 348 0.77 4.90 13.66
N GLU A 349 0.39 3.71 14.13
CA GLU A 349 1.00 3.08 15.32
C GLU A 349 2.49 2.81 15.08
N GLY A 350 2.89 2.34 13.90
CA GLY A 350 4.29 2.14 13.55
C GLY A 350 5.13 3.43 13.56
N LEU A 351 4.51 4.59 13.30
CA LEU A 351 5.17 5.90 13.29
C LEU A 351 5.12 6.61 14.64
N LYS A 352 4.30 6.19 15.57
CA LYS A 352 3.98 6.89 16.82
C LYS A 352 5.22 7.36 17.57
N GLU A 353 6.16 6.48 17.84
CA GLU A 353 7.39 6.80 18.59
C GLU A 353 8.24 7.86 17.86
N SER A 354 8.31 7.78 16.53
CA SER A 354 9.02 8.79 15.76
C SER A 354 8.31 10.14 15.81
N LEU A 355 6.99 10.17 15.63
CA LEU A 355 6.19 11.41 15.67
C LEU A 355 6.29 12.12 17.03
N LEU A 356 6.38 11.39 18.13
CA LEU A 356 6.58 11.96 19.46
C LEU A 356 7.89 12.74 19.61
N THR A 357 8.89 12.47 18.77
CA THR A 357 10.20 13.15 18.77
C THR A 357 10.29 14.33 17.79
N LEU A 358 9.19 14.76 17.17
CA LEU A 358 9.20 15.86 16.19
C LEU A 358 9.72 17.18 16.74
N LYS A 359 9.54 17.49 18.02
CA LYS A 359 10.12 18.67 18.66
C LYS A 359 11.66 18.66 18.61
N ASP A 360 12.24 17.47 18.67
CA ASP A 360 13.69 17.24 18.67
C ASP A 360 14.18 16.74 17.28
N ARG A 361 13.41 16.98 16.20
CA ARG A 361 13.67 16.41 14.88
C ARG A 361 15.06 16.71 14.31
N LYS A 362 15.67 17.81 14.70
CA LYS A 362 17.03 18.17 14.25
C LYS A 362 18.13 17.29 14.86
N THR A 363 17.85 16.61 15.96
CA THR A 363 18.79 15.76 16.71
C THR A 363 18.32 14.31 16.82
N SER A 364 17.01 14.08 16.73
CA SER A 364 16.44 12.73 16.70
C SER A 364 16.85 11.99 15.42
N ARG A 365 17.49 10.85 15.55
CA ARG A 365 18.15 10.11 14.46
C ARG A 365 17.24 9.92 13.23
N VAL A 366 16.01 9.43 13.42
CA VAL A 366 15.09 9.13 12.31
C VAL A 366 14.85 10.36 11.43
N TRP A 367 14.62 11.51 12.08
CA TRP A 367 14.34 12.76 11.37
C TRP A 367 15.61 13.40 10.82
N ALA A 368 16.71 13.37 11.57
CA ALA A 368 18.00 13.90 11.13
C ALA A 368 18.54 13.15 9.90
N ASP A 369 18.41 11.81 9.88
CA ASP A 369 18.79 10.98 8.73
C ASP A 369 17.89 11.27 7.51
N ALA A 370 16.58 11.45 7.72
CA ALA A 370 15.65 11.82 6.65
C ALA A 370 15.94 13.22 6.08
N GLU A 371 16.26 14.20 6.93
CA GLU A 371 16.67 15.55 6.51
C GLU A 371 17.97 15.51 5.72
N LYS A 372 18.95 14.74 6.17
CA LYS A 372 20.20 14.53 5.45
C LYS A 372 19.96 13.96 4.05
N LEU A 373 19.12 12.92 3.96
CA LEU A 373 18.75 12.34 2.66
C LEU A 373 18.04 13.36 1.77
N PHE A 374 17.13 14.17 2.32
CA PHE A 374 16.48 15.25 1.57
C PHE A 374 17.53 16.20 0.96
N HIS A 375 18.51 16.67 1.73
CA HIS A 375 19.56 17.56 1.24
C HIS A 375 20.45 16.89 0.18
N GLU A 376 20.77 15.60 0.33
CA GLU A 376 21.49 14.83 -0.68
C GLU A 376 20.71 14.78 -2.00
N LYS A 377 19.38 14.56 -1.94
CA LYS A 377 18.52 14.57 -3.13
C LYS A 377 18.39 15.95 -3.76
N VAL A 378 18.22 17.00 -2.96
CA VAL A 378 18.20 18.40 -3.44
C VAL A 378 19.50 18.76 -4.16
N ALA A 379 20.65 18.26 -3.69
CA ALA A 379 21.94 18.51 -4.34
C ALA A 379 22.04 17.93 -5.75
N THR A 380 21.20 16.97 -6.11
CA THR A 380 21.12 16.40 -7.47
C THR A 380 20.19 17.16 -8.42
N LEU A 381 19.41 18.15 -7.92
CA LEU A 381 18.52 18.96 -8.75
C LEU A 381 19.31 19.87 -9.68
N PRO A 382 18.76 20.20 -10.87
CA PRO A 382 19.23 21.33 -11.68
C PRO A 382 19.28 22.64 -10.86
N GLU A 383 20.24 23.50 -11.14
CA GLU A 383 20.46 24.71 -10.34
C GLU A 383 19.24 25.63 -10.29
N GLU A 384 18.54 25.79 -11.41
CA GLU A 384 17.31 26.59 -11.52
C GLU A 384 16.17 26.12 -10.61
N LEU A 385 16.15 24.85 -10.24
CA LEU A 385 15.14 24.26 -9.33
C LEU A 385 15.59 24.29 -7.86
N ARG A 386 16.85 24.60 -7.59
CA ARG A 386 17.39 24.75 -6.22
C ARG A 386 17.27 26.16 -5.68
N THR A 387 17.15 27.17 -6.54
CA THR A 387 17.11 28.56 -6.11
C THR A 387 15.73 28.96 -5.60
N LYS A 388 15.71 29.76 -4.53
CA LYS A 388 14.47 30.42 -4.09
C LYS A 388 13.98 31.32 -5.21
N SER A 389 12.71 31.21 -5.58
CA SER A 389 12.06 32.24 -6.39
C SER A 389 12.14 33.55 -5.62
N VAL A 390 12.76 34.57 -6.21
CA VAL A 390 12.82 35.94 -5.67
C VAL A 390 11.45 36.58 -5.71
#